data_3446a48d458af00871f3ef2a95d5e7b8
#
_entry.id   3446a48d458af00871f3ef2a95d5e7b8
#
_cell.length_a   1.000
_cell.length_b   1.000
_cell.length_c   1.000
_cell.angle_alpha   90.00
_cell.angle_beta   90.00
_cell.angle_gamma   90.00
#
_symmetry.space_group_name_H-M   'P 1'
#
loop_
_entity.id
_entity.type
_entity.pdbx_description
1 polymer ?
#
loop_
_entity_poly.entity_id
_entity_poly.type
_entity_poly.pdbx_seq_one_letter_code
_entity_poly.pdbx_strand_id
1 'polypeptide(L)'
;MPKSKDDFEQLYPCDFYEPVELLDEDMMYSVYEIARLLQGLDPDAEIDVDTEEVLLDWAIPWVMRNSEDLVVAEPPSDEEPGYYGLKT
;
A
#
# COMPACT_ATOMS: atom_id res chain seq x y z
N MET A 1 -17.78 -11.73 -14.10
CA MET A 1 -18.84 -10.90 -14.67
C MET A 1 -18.71 -9.46 -14.21
N PRO A 2 -18.69 -8.49 -15.11
CA PRO A 2 -18.62 -7.10 -14.68
C PRO A 2 -19.84 -6.71 -13.85
N LYS A 3 -19.66 -5.82 -12.89
CA LYS A 3 -20.73 -5.30 -12.05
C LYS A 3 -20.99 -3.84 -12.38
N SER A 4 -22.21 -3.40 -12.15
CA SER A 4 -22.54 -2.00 -12.34
C SER A 4 -21.84 -1.14 -11.30
N LYS A 5 -21.40 0.03 -11.70
CA LYS A 5 -20.80 1.00 -10.80
C LYS A 5 -21.76 1.37 -9.67
N ASP A 6 -23.05 1.35 -9.95
CA ASP A 6 -24.09 1.69 -8.98
C ASP A 6 -24.27 0.63 -7.89
N ASP A 7 -23.68 -0.57 -8.06
CA ASP A 7 -23.74 -1.63 -7.07
C ASP A 7 -22.82 -1.36 -5.88
N PHE A 8 -21.98 -0.34 -5.96
CA PHE A 8 -21.02 -0.01 -4.92
C PHE A 8 -21.40 1.30 -4.25
N GLU A 9 -21.47 1.28 -2.93
CA GLU A 9 -21.81 2.47 -2.15
C GLU A 9 -20.69 3.48 -2.10
N GLN A 10 -19.45 3.00 -2.14
CA GLN A 10 -18.29 3.87 -2.03
C GLN A 10 -17.24 3.46 -3.04
N LEU A 11 -16.74 4.45 -3.77
CA LEU A 11 -15.70 4.25 -4.77
C LEU A 11 -14.46 5.04 -4.36
N TYR A 12 -13.30 4.47 -4.62
CA TYR A 12 -12.04 5.10 -4.30
C TYR A 12 -11.31 5.48 -5.57
N PRO A 13 -10.58 6.61 -5.56
CA PRO A 13 -9.79 6.98 -6.73
C PRO A 13 -8.68 5.95 -6.96
N CYS A 14 -8.38 5.72 -8.22
CA CYS A 14 -7.39 4.72 -8.62
C CYS A 14 -6.17 5.43 -9.22
N ASP A 15 -5.56 6.28 -8.42
CA ASP A 15 -4.33 6.99 -8.81
C ASP A 15 -3.14 6.15 -8.39
N PHE A 16 -2.41 5.66 -9.38
CA PHE A 16 -1.23 4.85 -9.12
C PHE A 16 0.01 5.73 -9.13
N TYR A 17 0.63 5.84 -7.97
CA TYR A 17 1.90 6.55 -7.84
C TYR A 17 3.04 5.62 -8.24
N GLU A 18 4.09 6.21 -8.80
CA GLU A 18 5.33 5.49 -8.97
C GLU A 18 6.01 5.33 -7.59
N PRO A 19 6.74 4.22 -7.35
CA PRO A 19 7.40 4.06 -6.04
C PRO A 19 8.29 5.24 -5.64
N VAL A 20 9.00 5.81 -6.59
CA VAL A 20 9.90 6.94 -6.33
C VAL A 20 9.14 8.19 -5.89
N GLU A 21 7.87 8.33 -6.28
CA GLU A 21 7.04 9.46 -5.86
C GLU A 21 6.47 9.26 -4.46
N LEU A 22 6.26 8.02 -4.07
CA LEU A 22 5.56 7.68 -2.84
C LEU A 22 6.49 7.40 -1.67
N LEU A 23 7.63 6.75 -1.92
CA LEU A 23 8.53 6.27 -0.89
C LEU A 23 9.82 7.07 -0.84
N ASP A 24 10.35 7.28 0.35
CA ASP A 24 11.66 7.89 0.54
C ASP A 24 12.75 6.83 0.36
N GLU A 25 13.88 7.24 -0.25
CA GLU A 25 14.99 6.32 -0.54
C GLU A 25 15.59 5.67 0.70
N ASP A 26 15.57 6.38 1.82
CA ASP A 26 16.25 5.94 3.05
C ASP A 26 15.34 5.15 3.98
N MET A 27 14.08 4.95 3.59
CA MET A 27 13.08 4.36 4.48
C MET A 27 12.54 3.05 3.94
N MET A 28 12.14 2.21 4.88
CA MET A 28 11.43 0.96 4.56
C MET A 28 10.01 1.06 5.11
N TYR A 29 9.06 0.52 4.37
CA TYR A 29 7.64 0.65 4.71
C TYR A 29 6.96 -0.71 4.71
N SER A 30 6.08 -0.93 5.69
CA SER A 30 5.21 -2.11 5.65
C SER A 30 4.09 -1.86 4.63
N VAL A 31 3.40 -2.93 4.24
CA VAL A 31 2.27 -2.79 3.32
C VAL A 31 1.17 -1.93 3.95
N TYR A 32 1.04 -1.95 5.27
CA TYR A 32 0.06 -1.12 5.98
C TYR A 32 0.37 0.37 5.84
N GLU A 33 1.64 0.71 5.92
CA GLU A 33 2.09 2.09 5.74
C GLU A 33 1.94 2.52 4.28
N ILE A 34 2.24 1.64 3.34
CA ILE A 34 2.05 1.91 1.91
C ILE A 34 0.57 2.14 1.61
N ALA A 35 -0.31 1.37 2.25
CA ALA A 35 -1.75 1.55 2.07
C ALA A 35 -2.18 2.96 2.42
N ARG A 36 -1.64 3.51 3.51
CA ARG A 36 -1.93 4.88 3.93
C ARG A 36 -1.37 5.91 2.96
N LEU A 37 -0.14 5.71 2.52
CA LEU A 37 0.51 6.63 1.59
C LEU A 37 -0.24 6.71 0.25
N LEU A 38 -0.76 5.59 -0.23
CA LEU A 38 -1.52 5.56 -1.47
C LEU A 38 -2.79 6.39 -1.40
N GLN A 39 -3.28 6.65 -0.20
CA GLN A 39 -4.46 7.49 0.02
C GLN A 39 -4.11 8.92 0.42
N GLY A 40 -2.82 9.26 0.36
CA GLY A 40 -2.39 10.60 0.74
C GLY A 40 -2.36 10.84 2.24
N LEU A 41 -2.36 9.78 3.02
CA LEU A 41 -2.29 9.87 4.47
C LEU A 41 -0.85 9.69 4.95
N ASP A 42 -0.59 10.12 6.19
CA ASP A 42 0.69 9.83 6.82
C ASP A 42 0.84 8.32 7.03
N PRO A 43 2.06 7.78 6.96
CA PRO A 43 2.26 6.34 7.18
C PRO A 43 1.85 5.89 8.59
N ASP A 44 1.81 6.80 9.55
CA ASP A 44 1.41 6.52 10.92
C ASP A 44 -0.07 6.86 11.21
N ALA A 45 -0.83 7.23 10.20
CA ALA A 45 -2.23 7.61 10.39
C ALA A 45 -3.04 6.45 10.97
N GLU A 46 -3.90 6.78 11.92
CA GLU A 46 -4.80 5.79 12.50
C GLU A 46 -6.06 5.68 11.64
N ILE A 47 -6.36 4.46 11.24
CA ILE A 47 -7.58 4.17 10.50
C ILE A 47 -8.20 2.92 11.12
N ASP A 48 -9.51 2.78 10.98
CA ASP A 48 -10.19 1.62 11.51
C ASP A 48 -9.86 0.37 10.70
N VAL A 49 -10.05 -0.79 11.32
CA VAL A 49 -9.67 -2.08 10.74
C VAL A 49 -10.38 -2.33 9.41
N ASP A 50 -11.64 -1.98 9.32
CA ASP A 50 -12.41 -2.20 8.09
C ASP A 50 -11.88 -1.36 6.93
N THR A 51 -11.53 -0.12 7.20
CA THR A 51 -10.94 0.76 6.18
C THR A 51 -9.57 0.24 5.77
N GLU A 52 -8.77 -0.19 6.74
CA GLU A 52 -7.44 -0.72 6.46
C GLU A 52 -7.50 -1.95 5.55
N GLU A 53 -8.46 -2.85 5.78
CA GLU A 53 -8.62 -4.01 4.93
C GLU A 53 -8.92 -3.64 3.48
N VAL A 54 -9.76 -2.64 3.28
CA VAL A 54 -10.07 -2.15 1.94
C VAL A 54 -8.83 -1.58 1.27
N LEU A 55 -8.06 -0.78 2.01
CA LEU A 55 -6.86 -0.17 1.47
C LEU A 55 -5.77 -1.19 1.15
N LEU A 56 -5.69 -2.26 1.92
CA LEU A 56 -4.75 -3.35 1.65
C LEU A 56 -5.05 -4.05 0.33
N ASP A 57 -6.31 -4.15 -0.04
CA ASP A 57 -6.70 -4.74 -1.32
C ASP A 57 -6.13 -3.95 -2.51
N TRP A 58 -5.73 -2.71 -2.28
CA TRP A 58 -5.10 -1.86 -3.28
C TRP A 58 -3.58 -1.85 -3.15
N ALA A 59 -3.11 -1.83 -1.90
CA ALA A 59 -1.68 -1.76 -1.61
C ALA A 59 -0.95 -3.02 -2.05
N ILE A 60 -1.52 -4.18 -1.81
CA ILE A 60 -0.89 -5.45 -2.15
C ILE A 60 -0.65 -5.57 -3.67
N PRO A 61 -1.65 -5.34 -4.53
CA PRO A 61 -1.41 -5.35 -5.97
C PRO A 61 -0.42 -4.28 -6.43
N TRP A 62 -0.43 -3.11 -5.78
CA TRP A 62 0.53 -2.05 -6.11
C TRP A 62 1.96 -2.50 -5.85
N VAL A 63 2.21 -3.12 -4.68
CA VAL A 63 3.53 -3.65 -4.35
C VAL A 63 3.95 -4.72 -5.35
N MET A 64 3.04 -5.63 -5.70
CA MET A 64 3.34 -6.70 -6.64
C MET A 64 3.65 -6.17 -8.04
N ARG A 65 2.89 -5.16 -8.47
CA ARG A 65 3.10 -4.55 -9.79
C ARG A 65 4.45 -3.85 -9.88
N ASN A 66 4.88 -3.24 -8.78
CA ASN A 66 6.11 -2.46 -8.76
C ASN A 66 7.29 -3.23 -8.15
N SER A 67 7.18 -4.55 -8.09
CA SER A 67 8.19 -5.39 -7.42
C SER A 67 9.59 -5.25 -8.03
N GLU A 68 9.69 -4.92 -9.31
CA GLU A 68 10.98 -4.73 -9.96
C GLU A 68 11.71 -3.49 -9.45
N ASP A 69 10.96 -2.52 -8.96
CA ASP A 69 11.50 -1.25 -8.47
C ASP A 69 11.66 -1.24 -6.95
N LEU A 70 11.30 -2.33 -6.29
CA LEU A 70 11.31 -2.40 -4.84
C LEU A 70 12.25 -3.49 -4.35
N VAL A 71 12.80 -3.25 -3.16
CA VAL A 71 13.49 -4.28 -2.39
C VAL A 71 12.61 -4.65 -1.20
N VAL A 72 12.75 -5.87 -0.73
CA VAL A 72 11.97 -6.36 0.39
C VAL A 72 12.90 -6.86 1.49
N ALA A 73 12.57 -6.55 2.73
CA ALA A 73 13.28 -7.05 3.90
C ALA A 73 12.34 -7.97 4.68
N GLU A 74 12.89 -9.08 5.17
CA GLU A 74 12.13 -9.99 6.02
C GLU A 74 11.80 -9.29 7.34
N PRO A 75 10.64 -9.63 7.94
CA PRO A 75 10.27 -9.03 9.22
C PRO A 75 11.25 -9.45 10.32
N PRO A 76 11.50 -8.56 11.30
CA PRO A 76 12.37 -8.89 12.42
C PRO A 76 11.78 -9.98 13.34
N SER A 77 10.47 -10.20 13.28
CA SER A 77 9.80 -11.26 14.02
C SER A 77 8.61 -11.77 13.22
N ASP A 78 8.08 -12.93 13.60
CA ASP A 78 6.91 -13.51 12.93
C ASP A 78 5.64 -12.67 13.11
N GLU A 79 5.63 -11.80 14.09
CA GLU A 79 4.46 -10.96 14.38
C GLU A 79 4.45 -9.66 13.57
N GLU A 80 5.57 -9.30 12.97
CA GLU A 80 5.68 -8.08 12.20
C GLU A 80 5.62 -8.37 10.70
N PRO A 81 5.08 -7.44 9.90
CA PRO A 81 5.07 -7.59 8.45
C PRO A 81 6.46 -7.38 7.87
N GLY A 82 6.66 -7.84 6.65
CA GLY A 82 7.84 -7.49 5.90
C GLY A 82 7.85 -6.02 5.53
N TYR A 83 9.00 -5.53 5.11
CA TYR A 83 9.17 -4.13 4.74
C TYR A 83 9.63 -4.00 3.30
N TYR A 84 9.19 -2.94 2.66
CA TYR A 84 9.48 -2.65 1.26
C TYR A 84 10.13 -1.28 1.15
N GLY A 85 11.07 -1.15 0.24
CA GLY A 85 11.74 0.12 -0.01
C GLY A 85 12.13 0.25 -1.47
N LEU A 86 12.64 1.42 -1.83
CA LEU A 86 13.08 1.66 -3.18
C LEU A 86 14.37 0.89 -3.49
N LYS A 87 14.41 0.32 -4.69
CA LYS A 87 15.59 -0.34 -5.19
C LYS A 87 16.48 0.71 -5.84
N THR A 88 17.51 1.10 -5.14
CA THR A 88 18.44 2.14 -5.62
C THR A 88 19.79 1.56 -5.96
#